data_7955867cfca062aa4c9d1868c6cdb655
#
_entry.id   7955867cfca062aa4c9d1868c6cdb655
#
_cell.length_a   1.000
_cell.length_b   1.000
_cell.length_c   1.000
_cell.angle_alpha   90.00
_cell.angle_beta   90.00
_cell.angle_gamma   90.00
#
_symmetry.space_group_name_H-M   'P 1'
#
loop_
_entity.id
_entity.type
_entity.pdbx_description
1 polymer ?
#
loop_
_entity_poly.entity_id
_entity_poly.type
_entity_poly.pdbx_seq_one_letter_code
_entity_poly.pdbx_strand_id
1 'polypeptide(L)'
;MAKNNRFDQRLQQIPSELWSKITQIDELKGQWIAGARLSPQVLGRLKRSVLITSTGASTRIEGARLSDEDVEKLMRGIDIQKFTDRDKQEVKGYFELLENVFDSWKSLKLSESAIKHFHKELLKYVAKDETHRGDYKKIENKVEMVDAAGKSIGILFDTTPAYLTPKETQELVEWTQEVLAEKKYHPLLIVGNFLVEFLQIHPFQDGNGRLSRVLTNLLLLKEGYLYMPYISHEKLIEDNKPEYYLALRQSQKT
;
A
#
# COMPACT_ATOMS: atom_id res chain seq x y z
N MET A 1 31.87 10.56 4.31
CA MET A 1 30.91 10.68 5.44
C MET A 1 29.52 10.48 4.85
N ALA A 2 28.85 9.39 5.18
CA ALA A 2 27.47 9.17 4.73
C ALA A 2 26.60 10.33 5.27
N LYS A 3 25.93 11.06 4.40
CA LYS A 3 24.94 12.06 4.80
C LYS A 3 23.89 11.33 5.62
N ASN A 4 23.72 11.73 6.89
CA ASN A 4 22.66 11.22 7.74
C ASN A 4 21.33 11.64 7.10
N ASN A 5 20.70 10.74 6.34
CA ASN A 5 19.44 11.02 5.65
C ASN A 5 18.31 11.00 6.72
N ARG A 6 17.37 11.94 6.64
CA ARG A 6 16.23 12.00 7.58
C ARG A 6 15.46 10.67 7.65
N PHE A 7 15.40 9.96 6.56
CA PHE A 7 14.74 8.65 6.48
C PHE A 7 15.49 7.52 7.21
N ASP A 8 16.77 7.72 7.57
CA ASP A 8 17.53 6.75 8.34
C ASP A 8 17.21 6.80 9.84
N GLN A 9 16.61 7.87 10.34
CA GLN A 9 16.45 8.10 11.79
C GLN A 9 15.73 6.96 12.50
N ARG A 10 14.58 6.52 11.98
CA ARG A 10 13.80 5.41 12.55
C ARG A 10 14.52 4.06 12.48
N LEU A 11 15.48 3.92 11.58
CA LEU A 11 16.21 2.67 11.36
C LEU A 11 17.48 2.55 12.22
N GLN A 12 17.82 3.57 13.00
CA GLN A 12 19.01 3.56 13.87
C GLN A 12 18.80 2.72 15.14
N GLN A 13 17.56 2.61 15.61
CA GLN A 13 17.23 1.88 16.84
C GLN A 13 16.04 0.96 16.58
N ILE A 14 16.34 -0.28 16.18
CA ILE A 14 15.33 -1.31 15.94
C ILE A 14 15.16 -2.16 17.19
N PRO A 15 13.95 -2.24 17.77
CA PRO A 15 13.67 -3.11 18.91
C PRO A 15 14.03 -4.56 18.63
N SER A 16 14.62 -5.25 19.61
CA SER A 16 15.05 -6.65 19.47
C SER A 16 13.92 -7.60 19.06
N GLU A 17 12.70 -7.33 19.50
CA GLU A 17 11.49 -8.08 19.18
C GLU A 17 11.19 -8.09 17.68
N LEU A 18 11.50 -6.99 16.97
CA LEU A 18 11.31 -6.92 15.52
C LEU A 18 12.27 -7.86 14.78
N TRP A 19 13.49 -8.01 15.25
CA TRP A 19 14.46 -8.92 14.64
C TRP A 19 13.99 -10.38 14.69
N SER A 20 13.38 -10.81 15.81
CA SER A 20 12.79 -12.14 15.89
C SER A 20 11.67 -12.35 14.86
N LYS A 21 10.78 -11.37 14.68
CA LYS A 21 9.72 -11.43 13.67
C LYS A 21 10.26 -11.41 12.24
N ILE A 22 11.26 -10.58 11.96
CA ILE A 22 11.94 -10.52 10.66
C ILE A 22 12.54 -11.88 10.31
N THR A 23 13.25 -12.50 11.25
CA THR A 23 13.88 -13.83 11.06
C THR A 23 12.82 -14.90 10.74
N GLN A 24 11.68 -14.92 11.44
CA GLN A 24 10.58 -15.83 11.16
C GLN A 24 9.98 -15.62 9.76
N ILE A 25 9.80 -14.36 9.34
CA ILE A 25 9.29 -14.04 8.01
C ILE A 25 10.27 -14.48 6.92
N ASP A 26 11.57 -14.30 7.13
CA ASP A 26 12.60 -14.73 6.18
C ASP A 26 12.73 -16.26 6.12
N GLU A 27 12.55 -16.95 7.23
CA GLU A 27 12.46 -18.41 7.23
C GLU A 27 11.26 -18.88 6.37
N LEU A 28 10.08 -18.30 6.56
CA LEU A 28 8.90 -18.57 5.72
C LEU A 28 9.15 -18.24 4.24
N LYS A 29 9.84 -17.15 3.94
CA LYS A 29 10.27 -16.79 2.58
C LYS A 29 11.15 -17.88 1.99
N GLY A 30 12.14 -18.37 2.75
CA GLY A 30 13.01 -19.45 2.33
C GLY A 30 12.25 -20.76 2.10
N GLN A 31 11.37 -21.13 3.01
CA GLN A 31 10.51 -22.32 2.89
C GLN A 31 9.58 -22.24 1.67
N TRP A 32 9.00 -21.07 1.38
CA TRP A 32 8.17 -20.86 0.20
C TRP A 32 8.95 -21.09 -1.10
N ILE A 33 10.14 -20.53 -1.21
CA ILE A 33 11.00 -20.65 -2.40
C ILE A 33 11.42 -22.12 -2.60
N ALA A 34 11.78 -22.83 -1.51
CA ALA A 34 12.22 -24.22 -1.56
C ALA A 34 11.08 -25.23 -1.75
N GLY A 35 9.88 -24.91 -1.25
CA GLY A 35 8.78 -25.84 -1.08
C GLY A 35 7.57 -25.64 -1.97
N ALA A 36 7.52 -24.61 -2.80
CA ALA A 36 6.35 -24.27 -3.61
C ALA A 36 6.10 -25.29 -4.75
N ARG A 37 5.64 -26.49 -4.38
CA ARG A 37 5.24 -27.56 -5.31
C ARG A 37 3.77 -27.53 -5.69
N LEU A 38 3.07 -26.42 -5.42
CA LEU A 38 1.66 -26.28 -5.79
C LEU A 38 1.52 -26.20 -7.30
N SER A 39 0.50 -26.88 -7.84
CA SER A 39 0.25 -26.82 -9.28
C SER A 39 -0.11 -25.39 -9.71
N PRO A 40 0.20 -24.99 -10.96
CA PRO A 40 -0.16 -23.68 -11.50
C PRO A 40 -1.66 -23.36 -11.36
N GLN A 41 -2.52 -24.38 -11.47
CA GLN A 41 -3.97 -24.24 -11.33
C GLN A 41 -4.37 -23.88 -9.88
N VAL A 42 -3.72 -24.49 -8.88
CA VAL A 42 -3.94 -24.15 -7.46
C VAL A 42 -3.44 -22.75 -7.16
N LEU A 43 -2.24 -22.41 -7.61
CA LEU A 43 -1.65 -21.08 -7.45
C LEU A 43 -2.54 -20.01 -8.12
N GLY A 44 -3.04 -20.26 -9.33
CA GLY A 44 -3.94 -19.33 -10.02
C GLY A 44 -5.24 -19.08 -9.25
N ARG A 45 -5.84 -20.12 -8.65
CA ARG A 45 -7.05 -19.98 -7.82
C ARG A 45 -6.75 -19.20 -6.52
N LEU A 46 -5.66 -19.51 -5.84
CA LEU A 46 -5.24 -18.79 -4.63
C LEU A 46 -4.99 -17.32 -4.93
N LYS A 47 -4.23 -17.02 -5.98
CA LYS A 47 -3.96 -15.64 -6.41
C LYS A 47 -5.25 -14.87 -6.67
N ARG A 48 -6.22 -15.47 -7.39
CA ARG A 48 -7.51 -14.83 -7.65
C ARG A 48 -8.30 -14.59 -6.37
N SER A 49 -8.35 -15.54 -5.45
CA SER A 49 -9.01 -15.38 -4.15
C SER A 49 -8.37 -14.25 -3.35
N VAL A 50 -7.04 -14.22 -3.27
CA VAL A 50 -6.32 -13.15 -2.56
C VAL A 50 -6.54 -11.79 -3.22
N LEU A 51 -6.55 -11.71 -4.54
CA LEU A 51 -6.81 -10.47 -5.26
C LEU A 51 -8.19 -9.88 -4.91
N ILE A 52 -9.22 -10.74 -4.81
CA ILE A 52 -10.57 -10.33 -4.38
C ILE A 52 -10.54 -9.84 -2.93
N THR A 53 -9.99 -10.63 -2.01
CA THR A 53 -9.94 -10.29 -0.57
C THR A 53 -9.11 -9.03 -0.33
N SER A 54 -7.96 -8.89 -0.96
CA SER A 54 -7.10 -7.69 -0.84
C SER A 54 -7.80 -6.44 -1.38
N THR A 55 -8.50 -6.56 -2.50
CA THR A 55 -9.27 -5.44 -3.08
C THR A 55 -10.39 -5.02 -2.15
N GLY A 56 -11.20 -5.98 -1.68
CA GLY A 56 -12.29 -5.71 -0.74
C GLY A 56 -11.77 -5.06 0.55
N ALA A 57 -10.77 -5.67 1.18
CA ALA A 57 -10.19 -5.17 2.43
C ALA A 57 -9.60 -3.76 2.26
N SER A 58 -8.79 -3.53 1.23
CA SER A 58 -8.16 -2.23 0.99
C SER A 58 -9.16 -1.11 0.75
N THR A 59 -10.24 -1.38 0.05
CA THR A 59 -11.28 -0.38 -0.20
C THR A 59 -12.18 -0.17 1.02
N ARG A 60 -12.49 -1.23 1.81
CA ARG A 60 -13.24 -1.11 3.07
C ARG A 60 -12.48 -0.35 4.17
N ILE A 61 -11.16 -0.45 4.21
CA ILE A 61 -10.33 0.40 5.09
C ILE A 61 -10.63 1.89 4.83
N GLU A 62 -10.85 2.27 3.58
CA GLU A 62 -11.16 3.65 3.16
C GLU A 62 -12.67 3.97 3.15
N GLY A 63 -13.53 3.03 3.55
CA GLY A 63 -14.96 3.26 3.75
C GLY A 63 -15.89 2.71 2.68
N ALA A 64 -15.40 2.01 1.65
CA ALA A 64 -16.25 1.28 0.72
C ALA A 64 -16.99 0.13 1.45
N ARG A 65 -18.13 -0.31 0.91
CA ARG A 65 -19.02 -1.25 1.60
C ARG A 65 -19.16 -2.61 0.93
N LEU A 66 -18.40 -2.89 -0.14
CA LEU A 66 -18.48 -4.14 -0.87
C LEU A 66 -17.88 -5.30 -0.05
N SER A 67 -18.62 -6.39 0.08
CA SER A 67 -18.08 -7.66 0.57
C SER A 67 -17.17 -8.31 -0.50
N ASP A 68 -16.38 -9.30 -0.10
CA ASP A 68 -15.54 -10.04 -1.06
C ASP A 68 -16.39 -10.73 -2.14
N GLU A 69 -17.58 -11.22 -1.80
CA GLU A 69 -18.54 -11.77 -2.76
C GLU A 69 -19.03 -10.71 -3.76
N ASP A 70 -19.29 -9.48 -3.29
CA ASP A 70 -19.69 -8.37 -4.15
C ASP A 70 -18.55 -7.94 -5.08
N VAL A 71 -17.32 -7.91 -4.57
CA VAL A 71 -16.12 -7.66 -5.40
C VAL A 71 -16.02 -8.71 -6.50
N GLU A 72 -16.17 -9.99 -6.15
CA GLU A 72 -16.11 -11.08 -7.15
C GLU A 72 -17.20 -10.94 -8.21
N LYS A 73 -18.45 -10.65 -7.81
CA LYS A 73 -19.56 -10.41 -8.74
C LYS A 73 -19.25 -9.24 -9.69
N LEU A 74 -18.79 -8.13 -9.14
CA LEU A 74 -18.43 -6.95 -9.92
C LEU A 74 -17.35 -7.27 -10.96
N MET A 75 -16.32 -8.03 -10.56
CA MET A 75 -15.21 -8.40 -11.46
C MET A 75 -15.61 -9.45 -12.52
N ARG A 76 -16.74 -10.13 -12.32
CA ARG A 76 -17.37 -10.99 -13.34
C ARG A 76 -18.34 -10.22 -14.26
N GLY A 77 -18.47 -8.89 -14.11
CA GLY A 77 -19.37 -8.05 -14.90
C GLY A 77 -20.84 -8.11 -14.44
N ILE A 78 -21.11 -8.64 -13.25
CA ILE A 78 -22.46 -8.69 -12.68
C ILE A 78 -22.73 -7.34 -12.02
N ASP A 79 -23.80 -6.65 -12.45
CA ASP A 79 -24.19 -5.37 -11.84
C ASP A 79 -24.73 -5.58 -10.42
N ILE A 80 -24.27 -4.72 -9.51
CA ILE A 80 -24.65 -4.75 -8.11
C ILE A 80 -25.29 -3.41 -7.76
N GLN A 81 -26.61 -3.33 -7.90
CA GLN A 81 -27.37 -2.09 -7.75
C GLN A 81 -27.36 -1.48 -6.33
N LYS A 82 -27.08 -2.30 -5.30
CA LYS A 82 -27.11 -1.86 -3.89
C LYS A 82 -25.96 -0.94 -3.45
N PHE A 83 -24.94 -0.77 -4.30
CA PHE A 83 -23.78 0.06 -3.98
C PHE A 83 -23.70 1.31 -4.84
N THR A 84 -23.04 2.34 -4.30
CA THR A 84 -22.78 3.57 -5.04
C THR A 84 -21.85 3.30 -6.22
N ASP A 85 -21.98 4.07 -7.29
CA ASP A 85 -21.08 3.96 -8.44
C ASP A 85 -19.63 4.25 -8.04
N ARG A 86 -19.42 5.15 -7.07
CA ARG A 86 -18.10 5.46 -6.54
C ARG A 86 -17.42 4.22 -5.93
N ASP A 87 -18.11 3.51 -5.04
CA ASP A 87 -17.55 2.30 -4.40
C ASP A 87 -17.14 1.26 -5.45
N LYS A 88 -18.00 1.05 -6.49
CA LYS A 88 -17.71 0.12 -7.59
C LYS A 88 -16.48 0.57 -8.40
N GLN A 89 -16.37 1.87 -8.67
CA GLN A 89 -15.29 2.48 -9.44
C GLN A 89 -13.95 2.36 -8.70
N GLU A 90 -13.93 2.63 -7.41
CA GLU A 90 -12.74 2.49 -6.55
C GLU A 90 -12.28 1.04 -6.44
N VAL A 91 -13.21 0.11 -6.24
CA VAL A 91 -12.92 -1.34 -6.20
C VAL A 91 -12.33 -1.81 -7.51
N LYS A 92 -12.91 -1.42 -8.65
CA LYS A 92 -12.43 -1.81 -9.97
C LYS A 92 -11.03 -1.29 -10.25
N GLY A 93 -10.76 -0.03 -9.95
CA GLY A 93 -9.44 0.57 -10.15
C GLY A 93 -8.37 -0.08 -9.28
N TYR A 94 -8.67 -0.36 -8.02
CA TYR A 94 -7.75 -1.06 -7.13
C TYR A 94 -7.46 -2.49 -7.60
N PHE A 95 -8.50 -3.24 -7.96
CA PHE A 95 -8.38 -4.62 -8.45
C PHE A 95 -7.42 -4.71 -9.63
N GLU A 96 -7.67 -3.91 -10.68
CA GLU A 96 -6.88 -3.95 -11.91
C GLU A 96 -5.43 -3.50 -11.67
N LEU A 97 -5.21 -2.51 -10.80
CA LEU A 97 -3.87 -2.07 -10.44
C LEU A 97 -3.10 -3.15 -9.66
N LEU A 98 -3.74 -3.79 -8.67
CA LEU A 98 -3.09 -4.84 -7.89
C LEU A 98 -2.82 -6.09 -8.74
N GLU A 99 -3.75 -6.46 -9.62
CA GLU A 99 -3.56 -7.55 -10.58
C GLU A 99 -2.35 -7.29 -11.48
N ASN A 100 -2.24 -6.07 -12.04
CA ASN A 100 -1.08 -5.67 -12.84
C ASN A 100 0.23 -5.74 -12.04
N VAL A 101 0.22 -5.33 -10.77
CA VAL A 101 1.41 -5.44 -9.91
C VAL A 101 1.78 -6.91 -9.71
N PHE A 102 0.83 -7.78 -9.41
CA PHE A 102 1.10 -9.21 -9.23
C PHE A 102 1.60 -9.91 -10.49
N ASP A 103 1.18 -9.46 -11.68
CA ASP A 103 1.59 -10.06 -12.95
C ASP A 103 2.91 -9.49 -13.49
N SER A 104 3.13 -8.19 -13.28
CA SER A 104 4.18 -7.44 -13.97
C SER A 104 5.28 -6.90 -13.04
N TRP A 105 5.29 -7.24 -11.74
CA TRP A 105 6.21 -6.67 -10.75
C TRP A 105 7.69 -6.66 -11.17
N LYS A 106 8.12 -7.67 -11.95
CA LYS A 106 9.52 -7.78 -12.42
C LYS A 106 9.92 -6.59 -13.30
N SER A 107 9.02 -6.13 -14.16
CA SER A 107 9.24 -5.02 -15.10
C SER A 107 8.94 -3.65 -14.49
N LEU A 108 8.08 -3.60 -13.47
CA LEU A 108 7.72 -2.36 -12.80
C LEU A 108 8.91 -1.81 -11.99
N LYS A 109 9.12 -0.50 -12.03
CA LYS A 109 10.17 0.18 -11.25
C LYS A 109 9.51 1.08 -10.22
N LEU A 110 10.13 1.18 -9.03
CA LEU A 110 9.79 2.25 -8.11
C LEU A 110 10.37 3.56 -8.67
N SER A 111 9.53 4.51 -9.00
CA SER A 111 9.94 5.85 -9.43
C SER A 111 8.80 6.83 -9.20
N GLU A 112 9.10 8.12 -9.17
CA GLU A 112 8.06 9.16 -9.05
C GLU A 112 7.02 9.05 -10.17
N SER A 113 7.47 8.85 -11.41
CA SER A 113 6.57 8.68 -12.56
C SER A 113 5.70 7.43 -12.45
N ALA A 114 6.25 6.32 -11.93
CA ALA A 114 5.49 5.10 -11.70
C ALA A 114 4.45 5.29 -10.59
N ILE A 115 4.79 5.98 -9.49
CA ILE A 115 3.85 6.29 -8.41
C ILE A 115 2.68 7.13 -8.93
N LYS A 116 2.95 8.17 -9.72
CA LYS A 116 1.91 8.99 -10.37
C LYS A 116 1.05 8.18 -11.34
N HIS A 117 1.67 7.30 -12.12
CA HIS A 117 0.96 6.42 -13.03
C HIS A 117 0.05 5.44 -12.26
N PHE A 118 0.54 4.83 -11.19
CA PHE A 118 -0.25 3.93 -10.37
C PHE A 118 -1.42 4.65 -9.71
N HIS A 119 -1.22 5.88 -9.24
CA HIS A 119 -2.32 6.71 -8.74
C HIS A 119 -3.37 6.99 -9.83
N LYS A 120 -2.93 7.29 -11.05
CA LYS A 120 -3.84 7.49 -12.20
C LYS A 120 -4.64 6.22 -12.50
N GLU A 121 -3.99 5.06 -12.51
CA GLU A 121 -4.65 3.77 -12.73
C GLU A 121 -5.61 3.40 -11.60
N LEU A 122 -5.23 3.67 -10.34
CA LEU A 122 -6.06 3.46 -9.16
C LEU A 122 -7.41 4.18 -9.26
N LEU A 123 -7.40 5.41 -9.74
CA LEU A 123 -8.58 6.28 -9.78
C LEU A 123 -9.20 6.41 -11.19
N LYS A 124 -8.77 5.59 -12.16
CA LYS A 124 -9.17 5.78 -13.58
C LYS A 124 -10.67 5.72 -13.83
N TYR A 125 -11.42 5.02 -12.99
CA TYR A 125 -12.87 4.90 -13.09
C TYR A 125 -13.63 5.93 -12.24
N VAL A 126 -12.96 6.64 -11.34
CA VAL A 126 -13.60 7.60 -10.42
C VAL A 126 -13.71 8.95 -11.11
N ALA A 127 -14.88 9.24 -11.66
CA ALA A 127 -15.12 10.47 -12.42
C ALA A 127 -14.82 11.75 -11.62
N LYS A 128 -15.14 11.75 -10.31
CA LYS A 128 -14.90 12.91 -9.42
C LYS A 128 -13.40 13.28 -9.35
N ASP A 129 -12.52 12.31 -9.50
CA ASP A 129 -11.08 12.48 -9.32
C ASP A 129 -10.33 12.71 -10.65
N GLU A 130 -11.05 12.85 -11.76
CA GLU A 130 -10.49 13.00 -13.11
C GLU A 130 -9.48 14.15 -13.23
N THR A 131 -9.71 15.24 -12.52
CA THR A 131 -8.91 16.47 -12.61
C THR A 131 -7.58 16.41 -11.84
N HIS A 132 -7.43 15.45 -10.92
CA HIS A 132 -6.22 15.37 -10.07
C HIS A 132 -5.58 13.98 -10.01
N ARG A 133 -6.14 12.97 -10.69
CA ARG A 133 -5.53 11.62 -10.73
C ARG A 133 -4.18 11.66 -11.43
N GLY A 134 -3.16 11.16 -10.74
CA GLY A 134 -1.77 11.18 -11.21
C GLY A 134 -1.02 12.47 -10.90
N ASP A 135 -1.68 13.49 -10.37
CA ASP A 135 -1.07 14.77 -9.97
C ASP A 135 -0.91 14.84 -8.45
N TYR A 136 0.17 15.46 -8.01
CA TYR A 136 0.33 15.78 -6.61
C TYR A 136 -0.74 16.75 -6.12
N LYS A 137 -1.03 16.67 -4.83
CA LYS A 137 -1.98 17.58 -4.17
C LYS A 137 -1.58 19.04 -4.38
N LYS A 138 -2.57 19.87 -4.61
CA LYS A 138 -2.43 21.34 -4.74
C LYS A 138 -3.00 22.07 -3.53
N ILE A 139 -3.77 21.36 -2.72
CA ILE A 139 -4.44 21.87 -1.52
C ILE A 139 -3.96 21.01 -0.34
N GLU A 140 -3.77 21.65 0.81
CA GLU A 140 -3.42 20.97 2.04
C GLU A 140 -4.47 19.91 2.40
N ASN A 141 -4.02 18.76 2.81
CA ASN A 141 -4.86 17.68 3.29
C ASN A 141 -4.41 17.24 4.70
N LYS A 142 -5.28 16.53 5.40
CA LYS A 142 -5.02 15.99 6.73
C LYS A 142 -5.53 14.57 6.79
N VAL A 143 -4.87 13.76 7.60
CA VAL A 143 -5.40 12.43 7.92
C VAL A 143 -6.18 12.54 9.21
N GLU A 144 -7.48 12.29 9.14
CA GLU A 144 -8.40 12.44 10.24
C GLU A 144 -8.87 11.08 10.75
N MET A 145 -9.07 10.98 12.06
CA MET A 145 -9.84 9.88 12.64
C MET A 145 -11.32 10.18 12.51
N VAL A 146 -12.07 9.21 12.01
CA VAL A 146 -13.53 9.31 11.93
C VAL A 146 -14.18 8.26 12.83
N ASP A 147 -15.31 8.60 13.43
CA ASP A 147 -16.15 7.66 14.19
C ASP A 147 -16.94 6.74 13.24
N ALA A 148 -17.73 5.84 13.82
CA ALA A 148 -18.56 4.91 13.05
C ALA A 148 -19.63 5.60 12.17
N ALA A 149 -19.96 6.87 12.46
CA ALA A 149 -20.87 7.70 11.66
C ALA A 149 -20.14 8.51 10.57
N GLY A 150 -18.80 8.38 10.46
CA GLY A 150 -17.98 9.12 9.51
C GLY A 150 -17.65 10.56 9.91
N LYS A 151 -17.94 10.94 11.16
CA LYS A 151 -17.63 12.27 11.69
C LYS A 151 -16.18 12.31 12.18
N SER A 152 -15.44 13.35 11.79
CA SER A 152 -14.08 13.58 12.29
C SER A 152 -14.09 13.76 13.81
N ILE A 153 -13.29 12.94 14.49
CA ILE A 153 -13.07 12.99 15.95
C ILE A 153 -11.68 13.51 16.32
N GLY A 154 -10.88 13.83 15.32
CA GLY A 154 -9.56 14.45 15.49
C GLY A 154 -8.63 14.24 14.32
N ILE A 155 -7.58 15.05 14.27
CA ILE A 155 -6.49 14.90 13.29
C ILE A 155 -5.58 13.77 13.78
N LEU A 156 -5.37 12.78 12.92
CA LEU A 156 -4.44 11.68 13.20
C LEU A 156 -2.99 12.21 13.11
N PHE A 157 -2.70 12.92 12.02
CA PHE A 157 -1.43 13.62 11.78
C PHE A 157 -1.56 14.66 10.67
N ASP A 158 -0.71 15.68 10.73
CA ASP A 158 -0.53 16.64 9.64
C ASP A 158 0.36 16.04 8.56
N THR A 159 0.02 16.30 7.30
CA THR A 159 0.77 15.82 6.15
C THR A 159 1.77 16.87 5.65
N THR A 160 2.74 16.44 4.85
CA THR A 160 3.68 17.37 4.19
C THR A 160 2.90 18.46 3.43
N PRO A 161 3.30 19.75 3.55
CA PRO A 161 2.70 20.83 2.78
C PRO A 161 2.72 20.57 1.27
N ALA A 162 1.66 21.02 0.55
CA ALA A 162 1.50 20.74 -0.86
C ALA A 162 2.72 21.17 -1.71
N TYR A 163 3.32 22.33 -1.40
CA TYR A 163 4.48 22.84 -2.13
C TYR A 163 5.77 22.05 -1.92
N LEU A 164 5.89 21.30 -0.82
CA LEU A 164 7.04 20.44 -0.52
C LEU A 164 6.84 19.01 -1.03
N THR A 165 5.61 18.61 -1.29
CA THR A 165 5.24 17.23 -1.66
C THR A 165 6.06 16.65 -2.81
N PRO A 166 6.29 17.36 -3.94
CA PRO A 166 7.08 16.80 -5.04
C PRO A 166 8.51 16.47 -4.62
N LYS A 167 9.16 17.41 -3.91
CA LYS A 167 10.53 17.24 -3.42
C LYS A 167 10.65 16.06 -2.46
N GLU A 168 9.79 16.01 -1.45
CA GLU A 168 9.85 14.96 -0.44
C GLU A 168 9.51 13.57 -1.00
N THR A 169 8.60 13.49 -1.96
CA THR A 169 8.30 12.23 -2.65
C THR A 169 9.49 11.75 -3.47
N GLN A 170 10.16 12.66 -4.18
CA GLN A 170 11.37 12.34 -4.94
C GLN A 170 12.48 11.84 -4.00
N GLU A 171 12.75 12.57 -2.91
CA GLU A 171 13.77 12.19 -1.91
C GLU A 171 13.48 10.81 -1.29
N LEU A 172 12.20 10.49 -1.00
CA LEU A 172 11.81 9.19 -0.49
C LEU A 172 12.06 8.07 -1.50
N VAL A 173 11.73 8.29 -2.76
CA VAL A 173 11.97 7.32 -3.84
C VAL A 173 13.46 7.06 -4.04
N GLU A 174 14.26 8.13 -4.12
CA GLU A 174 15.72 8.04 -4.29
C GLU A 174 16.37 7.30 -3.11
N TRP A 175 16.02 7.69 -1.87
CA TRP A 175 16.50 7.00 -0.68
C TRP A 175 16.15 5.51 -0.69
N THR A 176 14.90 5.17 -1.01
CA THR A 176 14.45 3.76 -1.03
C THR A 176 15.23 2.94 -2.05
N GLN A 177 15.45 3.47 -3.26
CA GLN A 177 16.24 2.83 -4.30
C GLN A 177 17.69 2.61 -3.86
N GLU A 178 18.31 3.65 -3.27
CA GLU A 178 19.69 3.61 -2.81
C GLU A 178 19.89 2.55 -1.72
N VAL A 179 19.09 2.62 -0.63
CA VAL A 179 19.28 1.71 0.51
C VAL A 179 18.93 0.25 0.20
N LEU A 180 18.00 -0.01 -0.75
CA LEU A 180 17.72 -1.35 -1.26
C LEU A 180 18.89 -1.88 -2.11
N ALA A 181 19.43 -1.05 -3.00
CA ALA A 181 20.57 -1.42 -3.84
C ALA A 181 21.84 -1.69 -3.02
N GLU A 182 22.10 -0.87 -2.02
CA GLU A 182 23.24 -1.01 -1.10
C GLU A 182 23.06 -2.13 -0.06
N LYS A 183 21.83 -2.64 0.11
CA LYS A 183 21.47 -3.59 1.18
C LYS A 183 21.85 -3.07 2.57
N LYS A 184 21.71 -1.77 2.77
CA LYS A 184 22.11 -1.08 4.00
C LYS A 184 21.30 -1.50 5.21
N TYR A 185 20.01 -1.77 5.01
CA TYR A 185 19.07 -2.24 6.03
C TYR A 185 18.32 -3.47 5.52
N HIS A 186 17.67 -4.17 6.44
CA HIS A 186 16.80 -5.29 6.07
C HIS A 186 15.62 -4.81 5.22
N PRO A 187 15.25 -5.50 4.10
CA PRO A 187 14.18 -5.05 3.18
C PRO A 187 12.85 -4.75 3.88
N LEU A 188 12.42 -5.58 4.85
CA LEU A 188 11.17 -5.33 5.58
C LEU A 188 11.19 -4.00 6.35
N LEU A 189 12.34 -3.61 6.89
CA LEU A 189 12.51 -2.33 7.58
C LEU A 189 12.44 -1.17 6.60
N ILE A 190 13.07 -1.32 5.42
CA ILE A 190 13.02 -0.30 4.36
C ILE A 190 11.60 -0.11 3.86
N VAL A 191 10.89 -1.22 3.57
CA VAL A 191 9.50 -1.16 3.10
C VAL A 191 8.56 -0.58 4.16
N GLY A 192 8.74 -0.95 5.43
CA GLY A 192 7.96 -0.38 6.53
C GLY A 192 8.20 1.12 6.69
N ASN A 193 9.46 1.56 6.62
CA ASN A 193 9.80 2.98 6.69
C ASN A 193 9.28 3.77 5.48
N PHE A 194 9.40 3.21 4.27
CA PHE A 194 8.81 3.78 3.07
C PHE A 194 7.30 4.00 3.25
N LEU A 195 6.58 3.01 3.78
CA LEU A 195 5.14 3.10 4.02
C LEU A 195 4.79 4.27 4.96
N VAL A 196 5.51 4.37 6.09
CA VAL A 196 5.29 5.45 7.08
C VAL A 196 5.55 6.82 6.46
N GLU A 197 6.68 6.99 5.76
CA GLU A 197 7.06 8.25 5.12
C GLU A 197 6.11 8.62 3.98
N PHE A 198 5.72 7.66 3.14
CA PHE A 198 4.77 7.90 2.06
C PHE A 198 3.41 8.38 2.59
N LEU A 199 2.92 7.77 3.68
CA LEU A 199 1.67 8.18 4.32
C LEU A 199 1.80 9.52 5.04
N GLN A 200 2.98 9.88 5.54
CA GLN A 200 3.26 11.20 6.12
C GLN A 200 3.32 12.29 5.06
N ILE A 201 3.99 12.03 3.94
CA ILE A 201 4.02 12.95 2.79
C ILE A 201 2.61 13.14 2.24
N HIS A 202 1.84 12.06 2.15
CA HIS A 202 0.45 12.04 1.66
C HIS A 202 0.33 12.75 0.31
N PRO A 203 1.03 12.26 -0.74
CA PRO A 203 1.34 13.06 -1.91
C PRO A 203 0.13 13.43 -2.78
N PHE A 204 -0.97 12.71 -2.69
CA PHE A 204 -2.15 12.92 -3.53
C PHE A 204 -3.34 13.46 -2.73
N GLN A 205 -4.32 14.02 -3.43
CA GLN A 205 -5.52 14.55 -2.80
C GLN A 205 -6.40 13.45 -2.19
N ASP A 206 -6.45 12.26 -2.82
CA ASP A 206 -7.14 11.05 -2.35
C ASP A 206 -6.34 9.81 -2.76
N GLY A 207 -6.69 8.62 -2.25
CA GLY A 207 -6.11 7.34 -2.66
C GLY A 207 -4.75 6.99 -2.08
N ASN A 208 -4.16 7.81 -1.21
CA ASN A 208 -2.82 7.55 -0.65
C ASN A 208 -2.74 6.23 0.14
N GLY A 209 -3.73 5.92 0.97
CA GLY A 209 -3.77 4.67 1.74
C GLY A 209 -3.85 3.44 0.83
N ARG A 210 -4.72 3.48 -0.17
CA ARG A 210 -4.86 2.40 -1.17
C ARG A 210 -3.57 2.22 -1.97
N LEU A 211 -2.99 3.32 -2.45
CA LEU A 211 -1.75 3.29 -3.22
C LEU A 211 -0.56 2.79 -2.37
N SER A 212 -0.46 3.21 -1.11
CA SER A 212 0.61 2.73 -0.22
C SER A 212 0.60 1.21 -0.05
N ARG A 213 -0.59 0.59 0.04
CA ARG A 213 -0.73 -0.87 0.12
C ARG A 213 -0.32 -1.57 -1.18
N VAL A 214 -0.66 -0.99 -2.33
CA VAL A 214 -0.18 -1.51 -3.64
C VAL A 214 1.33 -1.40 -3.77
N LEU A 215 1.93 -0.26 -3.37
CA LEU A 215 3.38 -0.06 -3.37
C LEU A 215 4.09 -1.02 -2.41
N THR A 216 3.50 -1.32 -1.26
CA THR A 216 4.00 -2.34 -0.33
C THR A 216 4.08 -3.72 -0.99
N ASN A 217 3.02 -4.15 -1.68
CA ASN A 217 3.05 -5.40 -2.45
C ASN A 217 4.16 -5.40 -3.51
N LEU A 218 4.31 -4.32 -4.27
CA LEU A 218 5.35 -4.21 -5.29
C LEU A 218 6.75 -4.31 -4.68
N LEU A 219 7.03 -3.55 -3.63
CA LEU A 219 8.34 -3.53 -2.98
C LEU A 219 8.69 -4.89 -2.38
N LEU A 220 7.75 -5.52 -1.68
CA LEU A 220 7.97 -6.86 -1.12
C LEU A 220 8.23 -7.90 -2.21
N LEU A 221 7.49 -7.89 -3.32
CA LEU A 221 7.74 -8.76 -4.47
C LEU A 221 9.13 -8.56 -5.06
N LYS A 222 9.57 -7.31 -5.20
CA LYS A 222 10.91 -6.98 -5.70
C LYS A 222 12.02 -7.48 -4.77
N GLU A 223 11.77 -7.51 -3.48
CA GLU A 223 12.69 -8.02 -2.48
C GLU A 223 12.57 -9.55 -2.27
N GLY A 224 11.85 -10.23 -3.17
CA GLY A 224 11.79 -11.69 -3.21
C GLY A 224 10.78 -12.34 -2.28
N TYR A 225 9.85 -11.59 -1.71
CA TYR A 225 8.71 -12.14 -0.95
C TYR A 225 7.63 -12.63 -1.93
N LEU A 226 7.94 -13.70 -2.68
CA LEU A 226 7.15 -14.19 -3.81
C LEU A 226 5.80 -14.81 -3.43
N TYR A 227 5.52 -14.95 -2.15
CA TYR A 227 4.24 -15.40 -1.64
C TYR A 227 3.20 -14.27 -1.54
N MET A 228 3.57 -13.00 -1.77
CA MET A 228 2.64 -11.86 -1.67
C MET A 228 1.34 -12.02 -2.47
N PRO A 229 1.32 -12.58 -3.69
CA PRO A 229 0.07 -12.82 -4.41
C PRO A 229 -0.84 -13.89 -3.80
N TYR A 230 -0.39 -14.57 -2.73
CA TYR A 230 -1.10 -15.69 -2.10
C TYR A 230 -1.47 -15.40 -0.64
N ILE A 231 -1.20 -14.19 -0.16
CA ILE A 231 -1.60 -13.70 1.15
C ILE A 231 -2.18 -12.28 1.02
N SER A 232 -3.08 -11.88 1.91
CA SER A 232 -3.62 -10.51 1.94
C SER A 232 -3.15 -9.80 3.20
N HIS A 233 -2.15 -8.92 3.07
CA HIS A 233 -1.77 -8.03 4.17
C HIS A 233 -2.84 -6.92 4.37
N GLU A 234 -3.61 -6.57 3.35
CA GLU A 234 -4.72 -5.64 3.43
C GLU A 234 -5.80 -6.17 4.37
N LYS A 235 -6.09 -7.48 4.31
CA LYS A 235 -7.05 -8.11 5.22
C LYS A 235 -6.57 -8.07 6.67
N LEU A 236 -5.27 -8.30 6.90
CA LEU A 236 -4.68 -8.18 8.23
C LEU A 236 -4.77 -6.75 8.77
N ILE A 237 -4.56 -5.74 7.91
CA ILE A 237 -4.73 -4.33 8.27
C ILE A 237 -6.19 -4.02 8.57
N GLU A 238 -7.14 -4.51 7.76
CA GLU A 238 -8.58 -4.33 7.99
C GLU A 238 -8.99 -4.90 9.34
N ASP A 239 -8.57 -6.12 9.66
CA ASP A 239 -8.91 -6.82 10.90
C ASP A 239 -8.29 -6.17 12.15
N ASN A 240 -7.19 -5.42 11.99
CA ASN A 240 -6.47 -4.74 13.07
C ASN A 240 -6.37 -3.22 12.80
N LYS A 241 -7.41 -2.64 12.23
CA LYS A 241 -7.41 -1.25 11.75
C LYS A 241 -7.06 -0.23 12.85
N PRO A 242 -7.61 -0.31 14.08
CA PRO A 242 -7.27 0.62 15.16
C PRO A 242 -5.78 0.58 15.53
N GLU A 243 -5.22 -0.62 15.68
CA GLU A 243 -3.83 -0.85 16.04
C GLU A 243 -2.88 -0.36 14.94
N TYR A 244 -3.25 -0.59 13.68
CA TYR A 244 -2.50 -0.12 12.52
C TYR A 244 -2.39 1.42 12.50
N TYR A 245 -3.50 2.14 12.68
CA TYR A 245 -3.48 3.60 12.71
C TYR A 245 -2.76 4.16 13.94
N LEU A 246 -2.87 3.49 15.08
CA LEU A 246 -2.13 3.84 16.28
C LEU A 246 -0.61 3.71 16.06
N ALA A 247 -0.18 2.60 15.44
CA ALA A 247 1.21 2.36 15.10
C ALA A 247 1.75 3.41 14.11
N LEU A 248 0.99 3.75 13.06
CA LEU A 248 1.35 4.83 12.13
C LEU A 248 1.53 6.16 12.86
N ARG A 249 0.59 6.52 13.75
CA ARG A 249 0.68 7.76 14.53
C ARG A 249 1.90 7.79 15.43
N GLN A 250 2.24 6.68 16.06
CA GLN A 250 3.44 6.58 16.89
C GLN A 250 4.72 6.72 16.06
N SER A 251 4.78 6.04 14.91
CA SER A 251 5.94 6.07 14.02
C SER A 251 6.23 7.46 13.41
N GLN A 252 5.22 8.32 13.31
CA GLN A 252 5.41 9.68 12.79
C GLN A 252 5.90 10.68 13.83
N LYS A 253 5.90 10.31 15.12
CA LYS A 253 6.40 11.14 16.21
C LYS A 253 7.88 10.88 16.53
N THR A 254 8.45 9.87 15.93
CA THR A 254 9.86 9.48 16.04
C THR A 254 10.63 9.90 14.80
#